data_1e41087252652e961291d57bb1aadf99
#
_entry.id   1e41087252652e961291d57bb1aadf99
#
_cell.length_a   1.000
_cell.length_b   1.000
_cell.length_c   1.000
_cell.angle_alpha   90.00
_cell.angle_beta   90.00
_cell.angle_gamma   90.00
#
_symmetry.space_group_name_H-M   'P 1'
#
loop_
_entity.id
_entity.type
_entity.pdbx_description
1 polymer ?
#
loop_
_entity_poly.entity_id
_entity_poly.type
_entity_poly.pdbx_seq_one_letter_code
_entity_poly.pdbx_strand_id
1 'polypeptide(L)' 'IAGAGLDVFCTEPLPTESPFWDLDNVIVSPHMSGDYRGHQEAMADVFLENFERFREGRELLNLIDKSLGFAKT' A
#
# COMPACT_ATOMS: atom_id res chain seq x y z
N ILE A 1 10.72 19.95 -8.66
CA ILE A 1 9.41 19.47 -9.14
C ILE A 1 8.35 20.53 -8.89
N ALA A 2 7.32 20.55 -9.73
CA ALA A 2 6.25 21.54 -9.65
C ALA A 2 5.30 21.30 -8.48
N GLY A 3 5.13 20.06 -8.04
CA GLY A 3 4.25 19.69 -6.94
C GLY A 3 4.32 18.20 -6.65
N ALA A 4 3.58 17.77 -5.62
CA ALA A 4 3.51 16.37 -5.21
C ALA A 4 2.14 16.01 -4.64
N GLY A 5 1.71 14.77 -4.85
CA GLY A 5 0.61 14.14 -4.11
C GLY A 5 1.22 13.05 -3.22
N LEU A 6 1.01 13.14 -1.92
CA LEU A 6 1.64 12.26 -0.93
C LEU A 6 0.57 11.56 -0.11
N ASP A 7 0.59 10.23 -0.14
CA ASP A 7 -0.32 9.38 0.63
C ASP A 7 0.38 8.65 1.78
N VAL A 8 1.72 8.58 1.75
CA VAL A 8 2.52 7.87 2.73
C VAL A 8 3.64 8.76 3.25
N PHE A 9 4.01 8.57 4.51
CA PHE A 9 5.01 9.40 5.20
C PHE A 9 5.87 8.52 6.10
N CYS A 10 7.08 9.01 6.42
CA CYS A 10 7.97 8.29 7.32
C CYS A 10 7.39 8.13 8.73
N THR A 11 6.62 9.12 9.18
CA THR A 11 5.89 9.07 10.45
C THR A 11 4.41 9.23 10.17
N GLU A 12 3.61 8.27 10.56
CA GLU A 12 2.16 8.28 10.37
C GLU A 12 1.44 8.04 11.71
N PRO A 13 0.35 8.75 12.00
CA PRO A 13 -0.21 9.86 11.22
C PRO A 13 0.78 11.01 11.02
N LEU A 14 0.63 11.75 9.91
CA LEU A 14 1.51 12.89 9.62
C LEU A 14 1.46 13.89 10.77
N PRO A 15 2.62 14.22 11.41
CA PRO A 15 2.65 15.16 12.53
C PRO A 15 2.05 16.53 12.17
N THR A 16 1.39 17.15 13.13
CA THR A 16 0.75 18.46 12.93
C THR A 16 1.73 19.57 12.57
N GLU A 17 3.00 19.42 12.99
CA GLU A 17 4.08 20.37 12.70
C GLU A 17 4.75 20.12 11.35
N SER A 18 4.34 19.10 10.60
CA SER A 18 4.93 18.80 9.29
C SER A 18 4.72 19.96 8.32
N PRO A 19 5.78 20.39 7.59
CA PRO A 19 5.64 21.43 6.59
C PRO A 19 4.75 21.04 5.40
N PHE A 20 4.50 19.75 5.18
CA PHE A 20 3.64 19.28 4.08
C PHE A 20 2.20 19.82 4.17
N TRP A 21 1.72 20.12 5.39
CA TRP A 21 0.38 20.69 5.57
C TRP A 21 0.22 22.07 4.94
N ASP A 22 1.30 22.85 4.88
CA ASP A 22 1.27 24.28 4.50
C ASP A 22 1.82 24.55 3.10
N LEU A 23 2.27 23.53 2.36
CA LEU A 23 2.79 23.70 1.02
C LEU A 23 1.66 23.74 -0.01
N ASP A 24 1.54 24.84 -0.75
CA ASP A 24 0.49 25.06 -1.74
C ASP A 24 0.54 24.08 -2.91
N ASN A 25 1.70 23.51 -3.19
CA ASN A 25 1.92 22.58 -4.29
C ASN A 25 1.97 21.11 -3.84
N VAL A 26 1.48 20.81 -2.63
CA VAL A 26 1.42 19.45 -2.09
C VAL A 26 -0.01 19.10 -1.72
N ILE A 27 -0.46 17.92 -2.17
CA ILE A 27 -1.72 17.31 -1.76
C ILE A 27 -1.37 16.16 -0.83
N VAL A 28 -2.02 16.13 0.35
CA VAL A 28 -1.81 15.10 1.37
C VAL A 28 -3.07 14.25 1.50
N SER A 29 -2.91 12.95 1.56
CA SER A 29 -3.98 12.01 1.90
C SER A 29 -3.51 11.03 2.99
N PRO A 30 -4.43 10.43 3.78
CA PRO A 30 -4.07 9.71 5.00
C PRO A 30 -3.82 8.22 4.76
N HIS A 31 -2.91 7.86 3.86
CA HIS A 31 -2.53 6.47 3.55
C HIS A 31 -3.75 5.63 3.14
N MET A 32 -4.47 6.10 2.12
CA MET A 32 -5.74 5.53 1.69
C MET A 32 -5.80 5.17 0.20
N SER A 33 -4.67 5.16 -0.49
CA SER A 33 -4.65 4.89 -1.94
C SER A 33 -5.14 3.49 -2.31
N GLY A 34 -5.10 2.55 -1.36
CA GLY A 34 -5.67 1.21 -1.53
C GLY A 34 -7.19 1.15 -1.39
N ASP A 35 -7.83 2.22 -0.92
CA ASP A 35 -9.27 2.27 -0.68
C ASP A 35 -9.98 2.72 -1.96
N TYR A 36 -10.33 1.76 -2.80
CA TYR A 36 -11.10 2.01 -4.03
C TYR A 36 -12.33 1.09 -4.07
N ARG A 37 -13.29 1.45 -4.93
CA ARG A 37 -14.48 0.62 -5.10
C ARG A 37 -14.08 -0.78 -5.60
N GLY A 38 -14.45 -1.82 -4.84
CA GLY A 38 -14.12 -3.22 -5.19
C GLY A 38 -12.79 -3.71 -4.58
N HIS A 39 -12.09 -2.92 -3.75
CA HIS A 39 -10.83 -3.37 -3.16
C HIS A 39 -10.99 -4.59 -2.24
N GLN A 40 -12.12 -4.69 -1.53
CA GLN A 40 -12.38 -5.83 -0.64
C GLN A 40 -12.52 -7.13 -1.44
N GLU A 41 -13.25 -7.08 -2.54
CA GLU A 41 -13.39 -8.22 -3.45
C GLU A 41 -12.05 -8.61 -4.07
N ALA A 42 -11.26 -7.62 -4.49
CA ALA A 42 -9.93 -7.88 -5.05
C ALA A 42 -8.99 -8.52 -4.02
N MET A 43 -9.03 -8.07 -2.77
CA MET A 43 -8.26 -8.69 -1.68
C MET A 43 -8.71 -10.12 -1.40
N ALA A 44 -10.03 -10.35 -1.39
CA ALA A 44 -10.59 -11.69 -1.17
C ALA A 44 -10.18 -12.65 -2.30
N ASP A 45 -10.18 -12.19 -3.54
CA ASP A 45 -9.76 -13.01 -4.70
C ASP A 45 -8.29 -13.43 -4.58
N VAL A 46 -7.40 -12.53 -4.20
CA VAL A 46 -5.99 -12.85 -3.97
C VAL A 46 -5.83 -13.84 -2.81
N PHE A 47 -6.59 -13.65 -1.74
CA PHE A 47 -6.56 -14.58 -0.59
C PHE A 47 -7.01 -15.96 -1.00
N LEU A 48 -8.13 -16.08 -1.72
CA LEU A 48 -8.65 -17.38 -2.18
C LEU A 48 -7.69 -18.08 -3.12
N GLU A 49 -7.10 -17.37 -4.06
CA GLU A 49 -6.08 -17.93 -4.95
C GLU A 49 -4.87 -18.43 -4.15
N ASN A 50 -4.39 -17.64 -3.19
CA ASN A 50 -3.27 -18.05 -2.36
C ASN A 50 -3.63 -19.21 -1.42
N PHE A 51 -4.86 -19.30 -0.96
CA PHE A 51 -5.32 -20.43 -0.17
C PHE A 51 -5.25 -21.74 -0.98
N GLU A 52 -5.74 -21.71 -2.24
CA GLU A 52 -5.66 -22.88 -3.13
C GLU A 52 -4.21 -23.24 -3.46
N ARG A 53 -3.37 -22.25 -3.74
CA ARG A 53 -1.93 -22.47 -3.98
C ARG A 53 -1.25 -23.09 -2.78
N PHE A 54 -1.53 -22.59 -1.58
CA PHE A 54 -0.98 -23.15 -0.33
C PHE A 54 -1.40 -24.60 -0.15
N ARG A 55 -2.69 -24.89 -0.35
CA ARG A 55 -3.25 -26.25 -0.23
C ARG A 55 -2.60 -27.23 -1.23
N GLU A 56 -2.28 -26.76 -2.43
CA GLU A 56 -1.68 -27.56 -3.49
C GLU A 56 -0.15 -27.57 -3.47
N GLY A 57 0.48 -26.88 -2.54
CA GLY A 57 1.94 -26.77 -2.46
C GLY A 57 2.57 -25.92 -3.55
N ARG A 58 1.80 -25.02 -4.18
CA ARG A 58 2.29 -24.09 -5.20
C ARG A 58 2.83 -22.81 -4.58
N GLU A 59 3.68 -22.10 -5.32
CA GLU A 59 4.19 -20.80 -4.88
C GLU A 59 3.05 -19.78 -4.75
N LEU A 60 3.06 -19.01 -3.67
CA LEU A 60 2.06 -17.99 -3.41
C LEU A 60 2.28 -16.75 -4.28
N LEU A 61 1.20 -16.07 -4.62
CA LEU A 61 1.25 -14.74 -5.22
C LEU A 61 1.72 -13.72 -4.20
N ASN A 62 2.46 -12.73 -4.66
CA ASN A 62 2.93 -11.61 -3.83
C ASN A 62 3.75 -12.06 -2.61
N LEU A 63 4.54 -13.12 -2.78
CA LEU A 63 5.39 -13.63 -1.71
C LEU A 63 6.38 -12.56 -1.28
N ILE A 64 6.36 -12.22 0.00
CA ILE A 64 7.25 -11.19 0.55
C ILE A 64 8.64 -11.77 0.78
N ASP A 65 9.65 -11.12 0.23
CA ASP A 65 11.03 -11.37 0.61
C ASP A 65 11.31 -10.61 1.90
N LYS A 66 11.46 -11.33 3.00
CA LYS A 66 11.62 -10.72 4.33
C LYS A 66 12.91 -9.94 4.48
N SER A 67 13.90 -10.20 3.65
CA SER A 67 15.17 -9.44 3.66
C SER A 67 15.01 -8.08 2.96
N LEU A 68 14.13 -8.01 1.97
CA LEU A 68 13.84 -6.78 1.22
C LEU A 68 12.67 -5.98 1.81
N GLY A 69 11.73 -6.65 2.46
CA GLY A 69 10.52 -6.03 3.02
C GLY A 69 9.39 -5.81 2.01
N PHE A 70 9.52 -6.36 0.81
CA PHE A 70 8.49 -6.26 -0.24
C PHE A 70 8.48 -7.53 -1.10
N ALA A 71 7.44 -7.67 -1.94
CA ALA A 71 7.31 -8.80 -2.82
C ALA A 71 8.35 -8.77 -3.95
N LYS A 72 8.97 -9.89 -4.23
CA LYS A 72 9.75 -10.06 -5.45
C LYS A 72 8.83 -10.06 -6.66
N THR A 73 9.15 -9.23 -7.59
CA THR A 73 8.46 -9.21 -8.89
C THR A 73 9.18 -10.12 -9.88
#